data_7c86491809d0ca795d35b994394a069a
#
_entry.id   7c86491809d0ca795d35b994394a069a
#
_cell.length_a   1.000
_cell.length_b   1.000
_cell.length_c   1.000
_cell.angle_alpha   90.00
_cell.angle_beta   90.00
_cell.angle_gamma   90.00
#
_symmetry.space_group_name_H-M   'P 1'
#
loop_
_entity.id
_entity.type
_entity.pdbx_description
1 polymer ?
#
loop_
_entity_poly.entity_id
_entity_poly.type
_entity_poly.pdbx_seq_one_letter_code
_entity_poly.pdbx_strand_id
1 'polypeptide(L)'
;MNKSQILVIDDESQIRKLLEITLSTNDFNVKLAENGLEGIRFAATFQPDLIMLDLGLPDIDGQQVLKQLREWFFNPIMILSVKNEELEIVKALDNGANDYLVKPFRTQELLARVRSHIRTHIKETSDPIIKSTHFSIDLVARIVKVTDEEVKLTQTEFNLLAILAKNEGKVLTHQYLLKEIWGKNYSDQTQYLRVFIAQLRKKIEKDANHPEMILTESGIGYRFILI
;
A
#
# COMPACT_ATOMS: atom_id res chain seq x y z
N MET A 1 -14.11 -19.84 1.64
CA MET A 1 -13.10 -18.77 1.76
C MET A 1 -12.68 -18.38 0.34
N ASN A 2 -12.67 -17.10 -0.01
CA ASN A 2 -12.11 -16.68 -1.29
C ASN A 2 -10.61 -16.93 -1.27
N LYS A 3 -10.07 -17.53 -2.34
CA LYS A 3 -8.62 -17.72 -2.49
C LYS A 3 -7.96 -16.38 -2.77
N SER A 4 -6.81 -16.11 -2.14
CA SER A 4 -6.04 -14.89 -2.42
C SER A 4 -5.58 -14.86 -3.88
N GLN A 5 -5.65 -13.67 -4.48
CA GLN A 5 -5.39 -13.43 -5.89
C GLN A 5 -3.94 -13.00 -6.10
N ILE A 6 -3.22 -13.68 -6.97
CA ILE A 6 -1.83 -13.36 -7.30
C ILE A 6 -1.72 -13.07 -8.79
N LEU A 7 -1.17 -11.92 -9.14
CA LEU A 7 -0.80 -11.59 -10.51
C LEU A 7 0.70 -11.85 -10.70
N VAL A 8 1.04 -12.64 -11.72
CA VAL A 8 2.42 -12.91 -12.15
C VAL A 8 2.67 -12.19 -13.47
N ILE A 9 3.68 -11.33 -13.50
CA ILE A 9 4.12 -10.57 -14.68
C ILE A 9 5.55 -11.01 -15.00
N ASP A 10 5.73 -11.81 -16.02
CA ASP A 10 7.02 -12.42 -16.40
C ASP A 10 6.95 -12.82 -17.88
N ASP A 11 7.97 -12.55 -18.68
CA ASP A 11 7.97 -12.87 -20.11
C ASP A 11 8.34 -14.34 -20.39
N GLU A 12 9.01 -15.01 -19.46
CA GLU A 12 9.43 -16.40 -19.57
C GLU A 12 8.23 -17.36 -19.37
N SER A 13 7.73 -18.00 -20.42
CA SER A 13 6.60 -18.93 -20.36
C SER A 13 6.81 -20.09 -19.38
N GLN A 14 8.05 -20.57 -19.24
CA GLN A 14 8.41 -21.66 -18.32
C GLN A 14 8.28 -21.20 -16.86
N ILE A 15 8.70 -20.00 -16.54
CA ILE A 15 8.58 -19.41 -15.20
C ILE A 15 7.10 -19.18 -14.87
N ARG A 16 6.34 -18.58 -15.80
CA ARG A 16 4.89 -18.40 -15.60
C ARG A 16 4.18 -19.72 -15.31
N LYS A 17 4.46 -20.77 -16.09
CA LYS A 17 3.87 -22.09 -15.88
C LYS A 17 4.25 -22.73 -14.56
N LEU A 18 5.53 -22.62 -14.16
CA LEU A 18 6.01 -23.09 -12.86
C LEU A 18 5.29 -22.38 -11.72
N LEU A 19 5.18 -21.05 -11.78
CA LEU A 19 4.52 -20.24 -10.75
C LEU A 19 3.02 -20.53 -10.71
N GLU A 20 2.35 -20.66 -11.86
CA GLU A 20 0.93 -21.02 -11.94
C GLU A 20 0.65 -22.34 -11.21
N ILE A 21 1.40 -23.39 -11.55
CA ILE A 21 1.23 -24.71 -10.90
C ILE A 21 1.54 -24.61 -9.41
N THR A 22 2.65 -24.00 -9.05
CA THR A 22 3.10 -23.89 -7.66
C THR A 22 2.08 -23.14 -6.79
N LEU A 23 1.61 -21.99 -7.26
CA LEU A 23 0.68 -21.16 -6.48
C LEU A 23 -0.73 -21.75 -6.46
N SER A 24 -1.22 -22.27 -7.60
CA SER A 24 -2.56 -22.88 -7.67
C SER A 24 -2.70 -24.13 -6.80
N THR A 25 -1.65 -24.94 -6.68
CA THR A 25 -1.64 -26.10 -5.78
C THR A 25 -1.52 -25.70 -4.30
N ASN A 26 -1.20 -24.45 -3.99
CA ASN A 26 -1.13 -23.89 -2.65
C ASN A 26 -2.29 -22.90 -2.35
N ASP A 27 -3.45 -23.14 -2.95
CA ASP A 27 -4.71 -22.44 -2.71
C ASP A 27 -4.72 -20.93 -3.08
N PHE A 28 -3.90 -20.52 -4.04
CA PHE A 28 -3.96 -19.18 -4.62
C PHE A 28 -4.72 -19.19 -5.95
N ASN A 29 -5.38 -18.07 -6.28
CA ASN A 29 -5.94 -17.81 -7.59
C ASN A 29 -4.94 -16.99 -8.40
N VAL A 30 -4.48 -17.52 -9.54
CA VAL A 30 -3.35 -16.95 -10.29
C VAL A 30 -3.82 -16.37 -11.61
N LYS A 31 -3.38 -15.15 -11.90
CA LYS A 31 -3.48 -14.51 -13.21
C LYS A 31 -2.07 -14.29 -13.75
N LEU A 32 -1.88 -14.59 -15.04
CA LEU A 32 -0.59 -14.45 -15.71
C LEU A 32 -0.63 -13.29 -16.70
N ALA A 33 0.48 -12.55 -16.80
CA ALA A 33 0.74 -11.55 -17.82
C ALA A 33 2.12 -11.79 -18.44
N GLU A 34 2.25 -11.59 -19.74
CA GLU A 34 3.46 -11.89 -20.52
C GLU A 34 4.38 -10.67 -20.69
N ASN A 35 3.88 -9.50 -20.36
CA ASN A 35 4.56 -8.22 -20.53
C ASN A 35 4.04 -7.17 -19.55
N GLY A 36 4.74 -6.05 -19.45
CA GLY A 36 4.44 -5.00 -18.48
C GLY A 36 3.10 -4.31 -18.70
N LEU A 37 2.74 -3.99 -19.94
CA LEU A 37 1.47 -3.33 -20.28
C LEU A 37 0.26 -4.22 -19.93
N GLU A 38 0.35 -5.49 -20.23
CA GLU A 38 -0.67 -6.47 -19.87
C GLU A 38 -0.77 -6.60 -18.36
N GLY A 39 0.36 -6.64 -17.65
CA GLY A 39 0.45 -6.70 -16.21
C GLY A 39 -0.25 -5.52 -15.53
N ILE A 40 0.02 -4.29 -15.97
CA ILE A 40 -0.63 -3.08 -15.44
C ILE A 40 -2.15 -3.15 -15.66
N ARG A 41 -2.61 -3.56 -16.84
CA ARG A 41 -4.03 -3.72 -17.15
C ARG A 41 -4.70 -4.77 -16.28
N PHE A 42 -4.05 -5.92 -16.07
CA PHE A 42 -4.59 -6.97 -15.20
C PHE A 42 -4.56 -6.55 -13.72
N ALA A 43 -3.56 -5.83 -13.26
CA ALA A 43 -3.54 -5.31 -11.89
C ALA A 43 -4.79 -4.45 -11.59
N ALA A 44 -5.22 -3.61 -12.55
CA ALA A 44 -6.41 -2.77 -12.40
C ALA A 44 -7.73 -3.56 -12.40
N THR A 45 -7.84 -4.63 -13.22
CA THR A 45 -9.11 -5.37 -13.40
C THR A 45 -9.24 -6.59 -12.50
N PHE A 46 -8.13 -7.27 -12.20
CA PHE A 46 -8.10 -8.48 -11.40
C PHE A 46 -8.00 -8.19 -9.90
N GLN A 47 -7.52 -6.99 -9.52
CA GLN A 47 -7.33 -6.54 -8.12
C GLN A 47 -6.56 -7.56 -7.27
N PRO A 48 -5.32 -7.91 -7.62
CA PRO A 48 -4.56 -8.93 -6.93
C PRO A 48 -4.21 -8.53 -5.49
N ASP A 49 -4.13 -9.52 -4.59
CA ASP A 49 -3.62 -9.35 -3.22
C ASP A 49 -2.09 -9.24 -3.19
N LEU A 50 -1.41 -9.75 -4.23
CA LEU A 50 0.03 -9.68 -4.42
C LEU A 50 0.37 -9.71 -5.91
N ILE A 51 1.35 -8.89 -6.32
CA ILE A 51 1.95 -8.94 -7.66
C ILE A 51 3.36 -9.53 -7.53
N MET A 52 3.69 -10.47 -8.42
CA MET A 52 5.04 -10.95 -8.69
C MET A 52 5.47 -10.34 -10.03
N LEU A 53 6.55 -9.57 -10.04
CA LEU A 53 6.99 -8.77 -11.19
C LEU A 53 8.42 -9.10 -11.58
N ASP A 54 8.64 -9.54 -12.81
CA ASP A 54 9.99 -9.57 -13.40
C ASP A 54 10.41 -8.17 -13.84
N LEU A 55 11.71 -7.89 -13.74
CA LEU A 55 12.31 -6.66 -14.22
C LEU A 55 12.75 -6.75 -15.69
N GLY A 56 12.90 -7.97 -16.23
CA GLY A 56 13.41 -8.25 -17.57
C GLY A 56 12.32 -8.30 -18.66
N LEU A 57 11.31 -7.45 -18.59
CA LEU A 57 10.17 -7.48 -19.52
C LEU A 57 10.52 -6.94 -20.92
N PRO A 58 9.91 -7.47 -22.00
CA PRO A 58 10.30 -7.13 -23.37
C PRO A 58 9.76 -5.79 -23.89
N ASP A 59 8.71 -5.26 -23.27
CA ASP A 59 7.99 -4.06 -23.71
C ASP A 59 8.33 -2.80 -22.93
N ILE A 60 8.39 -2.91 -21.60
CA ILE A 60 8.69 -1.81 -20.69
C ILE A 60 9.66 -2.30 -19.60
N ASP A 61 10.64 -1.49 -19.20
CA ASP A 61 11.49 -1.79 -18.04
C ASP A 61 10.63 -2.06 -16.81
N GLY A 62 10.82 -3.20 -16.15
CA GLY A 62 10.06 -3.61 -14.96
C GLY A 62 10.15 -2.61 -13.81
N GLN A 63 11.23 -1.84 -13.69
CA GLN A 63 11.33 -0.71 -12.75
C GLN A 63 10.32 0.41 -13.08
N GLN A 64 10.03 0.64 -14.36
CA GLN A 64 8.98 1.60 -14.77
C GLN A 64 7.59 1.03 -14.50
N VAL A 65 7.38 -0.27 -14.75
CA VAL A 65 6.12 -0.96 -14.38
C VAL A 65 5.86 -0.83 -12.89
N LEU A 66 6.88 -1.10 -12.04
CA LEU A 66 6.79 -0.95 -10.59
C LEU A 66 6.36 0.47 -10.19
N LYS A 67 6.99 1.50 -10.76
CA LYS A 67 6.66 2.90 -10.47
C LYS A 67 5.23 3.25 -10.86
N GLN A 68 4.78 2.84 -12.06
CA GLN A 68 3.41 3.08 -12.53
C GLN A 68 2.38 2.37 -11.66
N LEU A 69 2.64 1.12 -11.27
CA LEU A 69 1.78 0.41 -10.32
C LEU A 69 1.70 1.14 -8.99
N ARG A 70 2.81 1.63 -8.45
CA ARG A 70 2.86 2.31 -7.15
C ARG A 70 2.14 3.66 -7.10
N GLU A 71 1.77 4.22 -8.22
CA GLU A 71 0.91 5.41 -8.25
C GLU A 71 -0.50 5.13 -7.69
N TRP A 72 -0.98 3.88 -7.76
CA TRP A 72 -2.35 3.52 -7.39
C TRP A 72 -2.51 2.14 -6.73
N PHE A 73 -1.52 1.24 -6.84
CA PHE A 73 -1.58 -0.11 -6.28
C PHE A 73 -0.77 -0.19 -4.98
N PHE A 74 -1.43 -0.46 -3.85
CA PHE A 74 -0.84 -0.43 -2.51
C PHE A 74 -0.56 -1.82 -1.92
N ASN A 75 -1.11 -2.89 -2.53
CA ASN A 75 -0.85 -4.26 -2.10
C ASN A 75 0.60 -4.68 -2.39
N PRO A 76 1.12 -5.74 -1.75
CA PRO A 76 2.50 -6.16 -1.92
C PRO A 76 2.88 -6.41 -3.38
N ILE A 77 4.07 -5.90 -3.77
CA ILE A 77 4.75 -6.25 -5.02
C ILE A 77 6.09 -6.90 -4.66
N MET A 78 6.28 -8.13 -5.11
CA MET A 78 7.53 -8.89 -4.97
C MET A 78 8.21 -8.97 -6.33
N ILE A 79 9.46 -8.54 -6.39
CA ILE A 79 10.27 -8.63 -7.60
C ILE A 79 10.84 -10.05 -7.73
N LEU A 80 10.79 -10.60 -8.95
CA LEU A 80 11.49 -11.82 -9.36
C LEU A 80 12.45 -11.45 -10.48
N SER A 81 13.76 -11.59 -10.29
CA SER A 81 14.71 -11.19 -11.33
C SER A 81 15.99 -12.01 -11.31
N VAL A 82 16.64 -12.14 -12.47
CA VAL A 82 18.00 -12.70 -12.58
C VAL A 82 19.06 -11.71 -12.14
N LYS A 83 18.73 -10.40 -12.05
CA LYS A 83 19.65 -9.37 -11.61
C LYS A 83 19.88 -9.50 -10.11
N ASN A 84 21.13 -9.65 -9.70
CA ASN A 84 21.54 -9.82 -8.30
C ASN A 84 22.49 -8.71 -7.81
N GLU A 85 22.70 -7.68 -8.63
CA GLU A 85 23.50 -6.54 -8.22
C GLU A 85 22.78 -5.75 -7.11
N GLU A 86 23.53 -5.42 -6.07
CA GLU A 86 23.02 -4.70 -4.90
C GLU A 86 22.27 -3.41 -5.29
N LEU A 87 22.79 -2.66 -6.26
CA LEU A 87 22.19 -1.41 -6.75
C LEU A 87 20.80 -1.64 -7.36
N GLU A 88 20.59 -2.73 -8.10
CA GLU A 88 19.28 -3.03 -8.70
C GLU A 88 18.26 -3.47 -7.63
N ILE A 89 18.72 -4.21 -6.63
CA ILE A 89 17.89 -4.62 -5.50
C ILE A 89 17.44 -3.37 -4.70
N VAL A 90 18.42 -2.54 -4.31
CA VAL A 90 18.15 -1.30 -3.55
C VAL A 90 17.20 -0.38 -4.34
N LYS A 91 17.45 -0.20 -5.63
CA LYS A 91 16.60 0.63 -6.50
C LYS A 91 15.16 0.11 -6.59
N ALA A 92 14.96 -1.22 -6.65
CA ALA A 92 13.62 -1.79 -6.67
C ALA A 92 12.90 -1.56 -5.33
N LEU A 93 13.58 -1.77 -4.21
CA LEU A 93 13.01 -1.52 -2.87
C LEU A 93 12.69 -0.04 -2.65
N ASP A 94 13.58 0.87 -3.05
CA ASP A 94 13.36 2.33 -2.98
C ASP A 94 12.21 2.78 -3.89
N ASN A 95 11.99 2.11 -5.02
CA ASN A 95 10.86 2.34 -5.91
C ASN A 95 9.54 1.75 -5.38
N GLY A 96 9.55 1.10 -4.20
CA GLY A 96 8.38 0.63 -3.49
C GLY A 96 8.10 -0.87 -3.61
N ALA A 97 9.03 -1.69 -4.09
CA ALA A 97 8.89 -3.14 -3.95
C ALA A 97 8.90 -3.53 -2.47
N ASN A 98 8.08 -4.53 -2.10
CA ASN A 98 8.01 -5.05 -0.73
C ASN A 98 9.03 -6.16 -0.49
N ASP A 99 9.48 -6.83 -1.55
CA ASP A 99 10.46 -7.91 -1.49
C ASP A 99 11.17 -8.07 -2.83
N TYR A 100 12.32 -8.73 -2.78
CA TYR A 100 13.12 -9.04 -3.96
C TYR A 100 13.63 -10.48 -3.86
N LEU A 101 13.35 -11.30 -4.86
CA LEU A 101 13.78 -12.69 -4.93
C LEU A 101 14.57 -12.93 -6.23
N VAL A 102 15.82 -13.36 -6.09
CA VAL A 102 16.71 -13.61 -7.22
C VAL A 102 16.39 -14.96 -7.84
N LYS A 103 16.31 -15.02 -9.17
CA LYS A 103 16.22 -16.26 -9.97
C LYS A 103 17.63 -16.88 -10.12
N PRO A 104 17.80 -18.23 -10.00
CA PRO A 104 16.80 -19.23 -9.66
C PRO A 104 16.47 -19.26 -8.16
N PHE A 105 15.19 -19.43 -7.81
CA PHE A 105 14.72 -19.47 -6.44
C PHE A 105 14.20 -20.86 -6.04
N ARG A 106 14.16 -21.11 -4.74
CA ARG A 106 13.55 -22.33 -4.19
C ARG A 106 12.05 -22.15 -4.00
N THR A 107 11.26 -23.11 -4.47
CA THR A 107 9.79 -23.07 -4.37
C THR A 107 9.29 -22.82 -2.95
N GLN A 108 9.90 -23.46 -1.94
CA GLN A 108 9.49 -23.30 -0.54
C GLN A 108 9.77 -21.88 0.00
N GLU A 109 10.89 -21.28 -0.41
CA GLU A 109 11.21 -19.89 -0.08
C GLU A 109 10.21 -18.92 -0.70
N LEU A 110 9.93 -19.07 -1.99
CA LEU A 110 8.91 -18.27 -2.68
C LEU A 110 7.57 -18.33 -1.95
N LEU A 111 7.07 -19.53 -1.66
CA LEU A 111 5.79 -19.73 -0.97
C LEU A 111 5.79 -19.14 0.44
N ALA A 112 6.91 -19.23 1.16
CA ALA A 112 7.01 -18.65 2.51
C ALA A 112 6.92 -17.12 2.46
N ARG A 113 7.58 -16.47 1.49
CA ARG A 113 7.54 -15.01 1.27
C ARG A 113 6.14 -14.56 0.84
N VAL A 114 5.53 -15.24 -0.14
CA VAL A 114 4.14 -14.98 -0.58
C VAL A 114 3.18 -15.02 0.60
N ARG A 115 3.19 -16.11 1.38
CA ARG A 115 2.33 -16.24 2.57
C ARG A 115 2.62 -15.16 3.61
N SER A 116 3.87 -14.75 3.79
CA SER A 116 4.24 -13.68 4.72
C SER A 116 3.64 -12.36 4.31
N HIS A 117 3.79 -11.96 3.05
CA HIS A 117 3.26 -10.68 2.55
C HIS A 117 1.74 -10.63 2.56
N ILE A 118 1.06 -11.70 2.12
CA ILE A 118 -0.41 -11.79 2.17
C ILE A 118 -0.90 -11.76 3.61
N ARG A 119 -0.28 -12.50 4.53
CA ARG A 119 -0.68 -12.51 5.94
C ARG A 119 -0.48 -11.15 6.61
N THR A 120 0.62 -10.45 6.32
CA THR A 120 0.88 -9.11 6.87
C THR A 120 -0.16 -8.13 6.33
N HIS A 121 -0.45 -8.19 5.05
CA HIS A 121 -1.48 -7.38 4.42
C HIS A 121 -2.89 -7.69 4.97
N ILE A 122 -3.24 -8.97 5.12
CA ILE A 122 -4.51 -9.40 5.74
C ILE A 122 -4.57 -8.99 7.21
N LYS A 123 -3.47 -9.01 7.98
CA LYS A 123 -3.46 -8.52 9.36
C LYS A 123 -3.62 -7.00 9.43
N GLU A 124 -3.04 -6.26 8.49
CA GLU A 124 -3.26 -4.83 8.36
C GLU A 124 -4.69 -4.50 7.90
N THR A 125 -5.35 -5.44 7.21
CA THR A 125 -6.77 -5.34 6.79
C THR A 125 -7.73 -6.15 7.66
N SER A 126 -7.25 -6.99 8.62
CA SER A 126 -8.09 -7.90 9.41
C SER A 126 -8.85 -7.20 10.53
N ASP A 127 -8.55 -5.93 10.79
CA ASP A 127 -9.44 -5.04 11.53
C ASP A 127 -9.56 -3.74 10.72
N PRO A 128 -10.44 -3.73 9.70
CA PRO A 128 -10.62 -2.54 8.85
C PRO A 128 -11.19 -1.37 9.65
N ILE A 129 -11.65 -1.63 10.88
CA ILE A 129 -12.23 -0.64 11.77
C ILE A 129 -11.24 -0.34 12.90
N ILE A 130 -10.64 0.84 12.83
CA ILE A 130 -9.88 1.41 13.94
C ILE A 130 -10.87 2.17 14.81
N LYS A 131 -11.00 1.80 16.09
CA LYS A 131 -12.02 2.38 16.98
C LYS A 131 -11.52 2.58 18.41
N SER A 132 -12.06 3.62 19.03
CA SER A 132 -12.02 3.86 20.47
C SER A 132 -13.45 4.01 21.02
N THR A 133 -13.60 4.55 22.23
CA THR A 133 -14.89 4.80 22.84
C THR A 133 -15.73 5.82 22.06
N HIS A 134 -15.10 6.83 21.46
CA HIS A 134 -15.78 7.97 20.83
C HIS A 134 -15.49 8.15 19.35
N PHE A 135 -14.59 7.34 18.78
CA PHE A 135 -14.15 7.46 17.39
C PHE A 135 -14.09 6.09 16.72
N SER A 136 -14.52 6.02 15.47
CA SER A 136 -14.26 4.86 14.61
C SER A 136 -14.05 5.27 13.16
N ILE A 137 -13.14 4.58 12.50
CA ILE A 137 -12.91 4.69 11.06
C ILE A 137 -12.91 3.30 10.44
N ASP A 138 -13.84 3.04 9.54
CA ASP A 138 -13.86 1.86 8.67
C ASP A 138 -13.09 2.20 7.40
N LEU A 139 -11.92 1.58 7.25
CA LEU A 139 -11.00 1.84 6.14
C LEU A 139 -11.49 1.25 4.82
N VAL A 140 -12.35 0.23 4.86
CA VAL A 140 -12.90 -0.44 3.68
C VAL A 140 -14.19 0.25 3.24
N ALA A 141 -15.16 0.41 4.17
CA ALA A 141 -16.41 1.11 3.89
C ALA A 141 -16.22 2.63 3.72
N ARG A 142 -15.05 3.18 4.12
CA ARG A 142 -14.72 4.62 4.12
C ARG A 142 -15.71 5.45 4.97
N ILE A 143 -16.12 4.88 6.08
CA ILE A 143 -17.04 5.51 7.04
C ILE A 143 -16.26 5.96 8.27
N VAL A 144 -16.46 7.20 8.69
CA VAL A 144 -15.92 7.75 9.93
C VAL A 144 -17.07 8.10 10.85
N LYS A 145 -16.99 7.71 12.13
CA LYS A 145 -17.98 8.10 13.14
C LYS A 145 -17.27 8.72 14.33
N VAL A 146 -17.89 9.77 14.87
CA VAL A 146 -17.50 10.40 16.12
C VAL A 146 -18.73 10.40 17.02
N THR A 147 -18.62 9.80 18.21
CA THR A 147 -19.76 9.64 19.15
C THR A 147 -20.98 9.00 18.47
N ASP A 148 -20.73 7.93 17.66
CA ASP A 148 -21.70 7.17 16.86
C ASP A 148 -22.36 7.95 15.70
N GLU A 149 -22.08 9.23 15.52
CA GLU A 149 -22.55 10.02 14.37
C GLU A 149 -21.58 9.93 13.19
N GLU A 150 -22.12 9.70 11.98
CA GLU A 150 -21.31 9.63 10.77
C GLU A 150 -20.80 11.02 10.35
N VAL A 151 -19.47 11.13 10.19
CA VAL A 151 -18.80 12.37 9.78
C VAL A 151 -18.48 12.30 8.29
N LYS A 152 -19.04 13.22 7.51
CA LYS A 152 -18.77 13.30 6.06
C LYS A 152 -17.40 13.93 5.79
N LEU A 153 -16.49 13.13 5.25
CA LEU A 153 -15.18 13.57 4.80
C LEU A 153 -15.09 13.59 3.28
N THR A 154 -14.35 14.53 2.75
CA THR A 154 -13.90 14.48 1.35
C THR A 154 -12.89 13.35 1.17
N GLN A 155 -12.61 12.97 -0.07
CA GLN A 155 -11.65 11.90 -0.36
C GLN A 155 -10.27 12.19 0.22
N THR A 156 -9.77 13.42 0.09
CA THR A 156 -8.45 13.83 0.62
C THR A 156 -8.42 13.82 2.16
N GLU A 157 -9.47 14.34 2.80
CA GLU A 157 -9.61 14.31 4.27
C GLU A 157 -9.63 12.87 4.78
N PHE A 158 -10.41 11.99 4.14
CA PHE A 158 -10.46 10.58 4.52
C PHE A 158 -9.10 9.90 4.37
N ASN A 159 -8.41 10.09 3.23
CA ASN A 159 -7.10 9.49 3.00
C ASN A 159 -6.07 9.98 4.04
N LEU A 160 -6.08 11.27 4.36
CA LEU A 160 -5.19 11.84 5.37
C LEU A 160 -5.47 11.25 6.76
N LEU A 161 -6.76 11.17 7.15
CA LEU A 161 -7.16 10.58 8.42
C LEU A 161 -6.83 9.08 8.49
N ALA A 162 -7.01 8.35 7.40
CA ALA A 162 -6.70 6.92 7.31
C ALA A 162 -5.19 6.65 7.50
N ILE A 163 -4.32 7.48 6.90
CA ILE A 163 -2.86 7.37 7.11
C ILE A 163 -2.50 7.67 8.56
N LEU A 164 -3.07 8.71 9.15
CA LEU A 164 -2.85 9.08 10.53
C LEU A 164 -3.30 7.96 11.48
N ALA A 165 -4.52 7.44 11.30
CA ALA A 165 -5.09 6.39 12.15
C ALA A 165 -4.34 5.06 12.04
N LYS A 166 -3.90 4.65 10.83
CA LYS A 166 -3.04 3.46 10.64
C LYS A 166 -1.69 3.56 11.35
N ASN A 167 -1.23 4.76 11.61
CA ASN A 167 0.03 5.04 12.29
C ASN A 167 -0.19 5.66 13.67
N GLU A 168 -1.23 5.23 14.36
CA GLU A 168 -1.54 5.69 15.71
C GLU A 168 -0.30 5.74 16.62
N GLY A 169 -0.19 6.81 17.39
CA GLY A 169 0.92 7.05 18.33
C GLY A 169 2.22 7.49 17.68
N LYS A 170 2.40 7.34 16.37
CA LYS A 170 3.62 7.73 15.65
C LYS A 170 3.55 9.17 15.16
N VAL A 171 4.69 9.86 15.17
CA VAL A 171 4.83 11.17 14.53
C VAL A 171 5.05 10.97 13.04
N LEU A 172 4.14 11.49 12.21
CA LEU A 172 4.28 11.50 10.76
C LEU A 172 4.75 12.87 10.30
N THR A 173 5.88 12.91 9.57
CA THR A 173 6.47 14.18 9.11
C THR A 173 5.60 14.87 8.06
N HIS A 174 5.72 16.20 7.94
CA HIS A 174 5.03 16.96 6.89
C HIS A 174 5.35 16.39 5.50
N GLN A 175 6.61 16.10 5.21
CA GLN A 175 7.06 15.57 3.93
C GLN A 175 6.44 14.20 3.64
N TYR A 176 6.40 13.30 4.64
CA TYR A 176 5.78 11.98 4.49
C TYR A 176 4.29 12.12 4.13
N LEU A 177 3.54 12.91 4.89
CA LEU A 177 2.11 13.09 4.66
C LEU A 177 1.81 13.74 3.29
N LEU A 178 2.59 14.76 2.91
CA LEU A 178 2.46 15.41 1.62
C LEU A 178 2.74 14.45 0.46
N LYS A 179 3.81 13.66 0.58
CA LYS A 179 4.17 12.66 -0.42
C LYS A 179 3.07 11.60 -0.60
N GLU A 180 2.53 11.07 0.51
CA GLU A 180 1.52 10.00 0.48
C GLU A 180 0.17 10.48 -0.06
N ILE A 181 -0.23 11.73 0.19
CA ILE A 181 -1.54 12.26 -0.21
C ILE A 181 -1.51 12.92 -1.60
N TRP A 182 -0.47 13.68 -1.91
CA TRP A 182 -0.39 14.50 -3.14
C TRP A 182 0.76 14.11 -4.08
N GLY A 183 1.63 13.19 -3.66
CA GLY A 183 2.78 12.75 -4.45
C GLY A 183 4.04 13.61 -4.25
N LYS A 184 5.15 13.17 -4.88
CA LYS A 184 6.50 13.72 -4.65
C LYS A 184 6.63 15.22 -4.97
N ASN A 185 5.82 15.76 -5.88
CA ASN A 185 5.91 17.16 -6.33
C ASN A 185 5.36 18.17 -5.32
N TYR A 186 4.76 17.72 -4.24
CA TYR A 186 4.12 18.58 -3.22
C TYR A 186 4.87 18.61 -1.88
N SER A 187 6.06 18.01 -1.79
CA SER A 187 6.82 17.84 -0.54
C SER A 187 7.06 19.12 0.25
N ASP A 188 7.09 20.28 -0.39
CA ASP A 188 7.39 21.58 0.24
C ASP A 188 6.14 22.42 0.54
N GLN A 189 4.94 21.93 0.16
CA GLN A 189 3.71 22.70 0.30
C GLN A 189 2.99 22.44 1.64
N THR A 190 3.68 22.65 2.75
CA THR A 190 3.14 22.41 4.10
C THR A 190 1.87 23.21 4.40
N GLN A 191 1.62 24.33 3.73
CA GLN A 191 0.39 25.11 3.89
C GLN A 191 -0.86 24.32 3.50
N TYR A 192 -0.81 23.52 2.42
CA TYR A 192 -1.93 22.66 2.02
C TYR A 192 -2.27 21.65 3.12
N LEU A 193 -1.26 20.96 3.66
CA LEU A 193 -1.46 20.01 4.72
C LEU A 193 -2.11 20.65 5.97
N ARG A 194 -1.67 21.86 6.35
CA ARG A 194 -2.24 22.59 7.49
C ARG A 194 -3.72 22.89 7.31
N VAL A 195 -4.15 23.25 6.09
CA VAL A 195 -5.57 23.49 5.79
C VAL A 195 -6.40 22.23 6.00
N PHE A 196 -5.95 21.09 5.45
CA PHE A 196 -6.66 19.82 5.61
C PHE A 196 -6.68 19.30 7.04
N ILE A 197 -5.59 19.46 7.78
CA ILE A 197 -5.55 19.15 9.23
C ILE A 197 -6.54 20.03 10.00
N ALA A 198 -6.58 21.32 9.71
CA ALA A 198 -7.56 22.21 10.36
C ALA A 198 -9.01 21.83 10.03
N GLN A 199 -9.28 21.43 8.78
CA GLN A 199 -10.62 20.95 8.39
C GLN A 199 -10.97 19.62 9.06
N LEU A 200 -10.05 18.68 9.15
CA LEU A 200 -10.25 17.42 9.86
C LEU A 200 -10.56 17.68 11.34
N ARG A 201 -9.77 18.50 12.01
CA ARG A 201 -10.00 18.86 13.42
C ARG A 201 -11.40 19.40 13.65
N LYS A 202 -11.88 20.29 12.79
CA LYS A 202 -13.26 20.83 12.89
C LYS A 202 -14.33 19.76 12.80
N LYS A 203 -14.04 18.63 12.17
CA LYS A 203 -15.00 17.54 11.94
C LYS A 203 -14.95 16.43 12.96
N ILE A 204 -13.74 16.15 13.52
CA ILE A 204 -13.54 14.98 14.38
C ILE A 204 -13.16 15.31 15.82
N GLU A 205 -12.66 16.52 16.10
CA GLU A 205 -12.31 16.94 17.45
C GLU A 205 -13.52 17.59 18.14
N LYS A 206 -13.59 17.46 19.45
CA LYS A 206 -14.58 18.18 20.26
C LYS A 206 -14.35 19.70 20.25
N ASP A 207 -13.09 20.11 20.31
CA ASP A 207 -12.63 21.49 20.12
C ASP A 207 -11.43 21.52 19.18
N ALA A 208 -11.63 22.07 17.98
CA ALA A 208 -10.58 22.15 16.97
C ALA A 208 -9.37 23.02 17.38
N ASN A 209 -9.54 23.93 18.34
CA ASN A 209 -8.46 24.77 18.86
C ASN A 209 -7.64 24.06 19.94
N HIS A 210 -8.23 23.08 20.62
CA HIS A 210 -7.58 22.23 21.62
C HIS A 210 -7.68 20.76 21.19
N PRO A 211 -6.97 20.36 20.11
CA PRO A 211 -7.10 19.02 19.56
C PRO A 211 -6.49 17.96 20.49
N GLU A 212 -7.23 16.88 20.69
CA GLU A 212 -6.80 15.73 21.49
C GLU A 212 -6.41 14.51 20.64
N MET A 213 -7.00 14.37 19.43
CA MET A 213 -6.73 13.25 18.51
C MET A 213 -5.61 13.55 17.52
N ILE A 214 -5.66 14.71 16.83
CA ILE A 214 -4.61 15.09 15.88
C ILE A 214 -3.71 16.13 16.51
N LEU A 215 -2.61 15.70 17.11
CA LEU A 215 -1.65 16.57 17.76
C LEU A 215 -0.65 17.16 16.77
N THR A 216 -0.19 18.39 17.03
CA THR A 216 0.88 19.03 16.25
C THR A 216 2.22 18.82 16.93
N GLU A 217 3.16 18.20 16.22
CA GLU A 217 4.58 18.12 16.62
C GLU A 217 5.32 19.25 15.91
N SER A 218 5.59 20.32 16.67
CA SER A 218 6.12 21.57 16.13
C SER A 218 7.37 21.39 15.28
N GLY A 219 7.35 21.90 14.07
CA GLY A 219 8.45 21.78 13.10
C GLY A 219 8.61 20.42 12.44
N ILE A 220 7.90 19.36 12.90
CA ILE A 220 8.09 17.97 12.45
C ILE A 220 6.88 17.50 11.64
N GLY A 221 5.68 17.53 12.23
CA GLY A 221 4.51 16.93 11.60
C GLY A 221 3.32 16.79 12.53
N TYR A 222 2.62 15.66 12.41
CA TYR A 222 1.41 15.38 13.17
C TYR A 222 1.44 13.98 13.76
N ARG A 223 0.78 13.82 14.90
CA ARG A 223 0.56 12.53 15.59
C ARG A 223 -0.93 12.33 15.78
N PHE A 224 -1.43 11.13 15.52
CA PHE A 224 -2.81 10.74 15.82
C PHE A 224 -2.84 9.88 17.06
N ILE A 225 -3.79 10.15 17.95
CA ILE A 225 -4.04 9.39 19.19
C ILE A 225 -5.52 9.03 19.23
N LEU A 226 -5.81 7.78 19.51
CA LEU A 226 -7.16 7.29 19.80
C LEU A 226 -7.49 7.57 21.28
N ILE A 227 -8.59 8.28 21.53
CA ILE A 227 -9.08 8.64 22.86
C ILE A 227 -10.44 7.98 23.15
#